data_ec01ae83f23456e833c7343740e7adf2
#
_entry.id   ec01ae83f23456e833c7343740e7adf2
#
_cell.length_a   1.000
_cell.length_b   1.000
_cell.length_c   1.000
_cell.angle_alpha   90.00
_cell.angle_beta   90.00
_cell.angle_gamma   90.00
#
_symmetry.space_group_name_H-M   'P 1'
#
loop_
_entity.id
_entity.type
_entity.pdbx_description
1 polymer ?
#
loop_
_entity_poly.entity_id
_entity_poly.type
_entity_poly.pdbx_seq_one_letter_code
_entity_poly.pdbx_strand_id
1 'polypeptide(L)'
;FQIINNMNSIKEEILALKKAKNAIILAHYYQEPDIQEVADYVGDSLGLSQQAAHTDADIIVFAGVHFMAETAKILNPSKKVLLPDLEAGCSLAESCPPRNFKKFIESRPGHTVVTYVNCSAEVKALTDIVCTSSNAIKVVESIPKERPIIFAPDKNLGRYIMQKTGREMVLWDGSCVVHEAFSIEKLLEVHKEHPDAKIIAHPESEEHILKSATFIGSTSEMIAFVKKYPGDKFIVATEAGILHQMQKEVPSAKLIPAPAIEDNTCACSECAFMKRNTLQKLYDCLLNESPSVEVERHIREKALVPIERMLELSK
;
A
#
# COMPACT_ATOMS: atom_id res chain seq x y z
N PHE A 1 -6.48 32.49 6.92
CA PHE A 1 -5.12 33.04 7.05
C PHE A 1 -4.36 32.45 8.25
N GLN A 2 -4.93 32.39 9.46
CA GLN A 2 -4.25 31.81 10.64
C GLN A 2 -3.97 30.32 10.51
N ILE A 3 -4.87 29.52 9.94
CA ILE A 3 -4.71 28.06 9.75
C ILE A 3 -3.58 27.78 8.74
N ILE A 4 -3.52 28.51 7.63
CA ILE A 4 -2.49 28.35 6.60
C ILE A 4 -1.11 28.74 7.15
N ASN A 5 -1.01 29.82 7.92
CA ASN A 5 0.24 30.22 8.57
C ASN A 5 0.72 29.18 9.60
N ASN A 6 -0.19 28.55 10.34
CA ASN A 6 0.15 27.50 11.31
C ASN A 6 0.63 26.21 10.63
N MET A 7 -0.01 25.81 9.54
CA MET A 7 0.41 24.64 8.75
C MET A 7 1.78 24.82 8.11
N ASN A 8 2.09 25.99 7.56
CA ASN A 8 3.42 26.29 7.02
C ASN A 8 4.50 26.25 8.10
N SER A 9 4.22 26.77 9.29
CA SER A 9 5.12 26.69 10.44
C SER A 9 5.41 25.24 10.86
N ILE A 10 4.38 24.38 10.92
CA ILE A 10 4.55 22.96 11.26
C ILE A 10 5.38 22.22 10.20
N LYS A 11 5.18 22.48 8.91
CA LYS A 11 6.00 21.88 7.85
C LYS A 11 7.47 22.27 7.97
N GLU A 12 7.76 23.55 8.22
CA GLU A 12 9.12 24.04 8.43
C GLU A 12 9.77 23.38 9.66
N GLU A 13 9.03 23.24 10.74
CA GLU A 13 9.50 22.56 11.96
C GLU A 13 9.77 21.06 11.73
N ILE A 14 8.89 20.36 10.98
CA ILE A 14 9.10 18.96 10.57
C ILE A 14 10.40 18.83 9.79
N LEU A 15 10.64 19.70 8.80
CA LEU A 15 11.86 19.67 7.98
C LEU A 15 13.11 19.94 8.82
N ALA A 16 13.03 20.84 9.80
CA ALA A 16 14.13 21.13 10.74
C ALA A 16 14.42 19.93 11.66
N LEU A 17 13.37 19.34 12.27
CA LEU A 17 13.50 18.15 13.13
C LEU A 17 14.05 16.95 12.37
N LYS A 18 13.58 16.71 11.17
CA LYS A 18 14.06 15.63 10.30
C LYS A 18 15.57 15.72 10.09
N LYS A 19 16.05 16.91 9.76
CA LYS A 19 17.49 17.15 9.59
C LYS A 19 18.26 17.03 10.89
N ALA A 20 17.76 17.60 11.98
CA ALA A 20 18.44 17.60 13.28
C ALA A 20 18.59 16.18 13.88
N LYS A 21 17.63 15.29 13.57
CA LYS A 21 17.57 13.92 14.10
C LYS A 21 18.09 12.85 13.14
N ASN A 22 18.64 13.23 12.00
CA ASN A 22 18.99 12.29 10.93
C ASN A 22 17.84 11.32 10.62
N ALA A 23 16.64 11.87 10.42
CA ALA A 23 15.43 11.12 10.15
C ALA A 23 15.01 11.22 8.69
N ILE A 24 14.44 10.12 8.17
CA ILE A 24 13.76 10.07 6.87
C ILE A 24 12.26 9.85 7.05
N ILE A 25 11.45 10.52 6.26
CA ILE A 25 10.00 10.32 6.20
C ILE A 25 9.67 9.57 4.92
N LEU A 26 9.13 8.38 5.07
CA LEU A 26 8.62 7.54 3.98
C LEU A 26 7.09 7.59 3.99
N ALA A 27 6.47 8.10 2.94
CA ALA A 27 5.02 8.25 2.85
C ALA A 27 4.42 7.41 1.73
N HIS A 28 3.31 6.74 2.03
CA HIS A 28 2.53 6.06 1.01
C HIS A 28 1.71 7.07 0.19
N TYR A 29 1.45 6.76 -1.08
CA TYR A 29 0.60 7.56 -1.99
C TYR A 29 -0.80 7.87 -1.44
N TYR A 30 -1.30 7.10 -0.47
CA TYR A 30 -2.62 7.28 0.15
C TYR A 30 -2.63 8.24 1.34
N GLN A 31 -1.50 8.84 1.67
CA GLN A 31 -1.43 9.87 2.71
C GLN A 31 -2.03 11.20 2.24
N GLU A 32 -2.39 12.04 3.22
CA GLU A 32 -2.82 13.41 2.94
C GLU A 32 -1.75 14.21 2.18
N PRO A 33 -2.15 15.15 1.31
CA PRO A 33 -1.22 15.95 0.52
C PRO A 33 -0.12 16.63 1.33
N ASP A 34 -0.46 17.19 2.48
CA ASP A 34 0.47 17.91 3.37
C ASP A 34 1.55 16.99 3.96
N ILE A 35 1.23 15.72 4.21
CA ILE A 35 2.20 14.69 4.62
C ILE A 35 3.09 14.29 3.44
N GLN A 36 2.51 14.11 2.25
CA GLN A 36 3.29 13.80 1.05
C GLN A 36 4.31 14.89 0.72
N GLU A 37 3.97 16.16 0.97
CA GLU A 37 4.86 17.31 0.70
C GLU A 37 6.08 17.39 1.60
N VAL A 38 6.03 16.88 2.83
CA VAL A 38 7.18 16.87 3.77
C VAL A 38 7.97 15.58 3.74
N ALA A 39 7.49 14.56 3.02
CA ALA A 39 8.16 13.27 2.90
C ALA A 39 9.42 13.36 2.03
N ASP A 40 10.43 12.55 2.37
CA ASP A 40 11.64 12.38 1.54
C ASP A 40 11.37 11.48 0.35
N TYR A 41 10.47 10.53 0.52
CA TYR A 41 10.05 9.62 -0.53
C TYR A 41 8.56 9.34 -0.41
N VAL A 42 7.86 9.44 -1.53
CA VAL A 42 6.44 9.08 -1.65
C VAL A 42 6.35 7.93 -2.65
N GLY A 43 5.74 6.82 -2.26
CA GLY A 43 5.75 5.63 -3.10
C GLY A 43 4.69 4.59 -2.76
N ASP A 44 4.72 3.50 -3.52
CA ASP A 44 3.99 2.27 -3.20
C ASP A 44 4.74 1.41 -2.17
N SER A 45 4.12 0.32 -1.73
CA SER A 45 4.69 -0.56 -0.71
C SER A 45 6.05 -1.15 -1.11
N LEU A 46 6.27 -1.43 -2.40
CA LEU A 46 7.55 -1.96 -2.89
C LEU A 46 8.64 -0.89 -2.82
N GLY A 47 8.39 0.28 -3.40
CA GLY A 47 9.33 1.40 -3.40
C GLY A 47 9.69 1.84 -1.98
N LEU A 48 8.70 1.91 -1.09
CA LEU A 48 8.92 2.24 0.32
C LEU A 48 9.77 1.18 1.05
N SER A 49 9.55 -0.11 0.78
CA SER A 49 10.38 -1.18 1.33
C SER A 49 11.83 -1.11 0.83
N GLN A 50 12.02 -0.80 -0.46
CA GLN A 50 13.35 -0.60 -1.05
C GLN A 50 14.05 0.61 -0.43
N GLN A 51 13.37 1.72 -0.25
CA GLN A 51 13.92 2.91 0.41
C GLN A 51 14.28 2.62 1.88
N ALA A 52 13.41 1.92 2.61
CA ALA A 52 13.72 1.51 3.98
C ALA A 52 14.95 0.61 4.07
N ALA A 53 15.14 -0.30 3.10
CA ALA A 53 16.30 -1.20 3.07
C ALA A 53 17.65 -0.50 2.83
N HIS A 54 17.64 0.66 2.16
CA HIS A 54 18.86 1.33 1.69
C HIS A 54 19.15 2.65 2.39
N THR A 55 18.31 3.12 3.31
CA THR A 55 18.51 4.42 3.99
C THR A 55 19.62 4.35 5.03
N ASP A 56 20.44 5.41 5.09
CA ASP A 56 21.44 5.63 6.14
C ASP A 56 20.91 6.42 7.34
N ALA A 57 19.66 6.86 7.32
CA ALA A 57 19.02 7.59 8.42
C ALA A 57 18.96 6.73 9.69
N ASP A 58 19.09 7.37 10.86
CA ASP A 58 18.99 6.70 12.17
C ASP A 58 17.52 6.43 12.55
N ILE A 59 16.64 7.31 12.10
CA ILE A 59 15.20 7.25 12.37
C ILE A 59 14.44 7.17 11.04
N ILE A 60 13.54 6.20 10.95
CA ILE A 60 12.59 6.06 9.84
C ILE A 60 11.20 6.40 10.39
N VAL A 61 10.59 7.49 9.90
CA VAL A 61 9.18 7.78 10.17
C VAL A 61 8.37 7.25 9.01
N PHE A 62 7.50 6.30 9.30
CA PHE A 62 6.66 5.71 8.27
C PHE A 62 5.27 6.34 8.29
N ALA A 63 5.00 7.23 7.32
CA ALA A 63 3.66 7.78 7.11
C ALA A 63 2.86 6.81 6.21
N GLY A 64 2.19 5.88 6.85
CA GLY A 64 1.45 4.78 6.25
C GLY A 64 0.68 4.01 7.30
N VAL A 65 0.62 2.70 7.16
CA VAL A 65 -0.07 1.81 8.09
C VAL A 65 0.89 0.84 8.78
N HIS A 66 0.41 0.20 9.85
CA HIS A 66 1.22 -0.55 10.81
C HIS A 66 2.11 -1.63 10.14
N PHE A 67 1.57 -2.45 9.24
CA PHE A 67 2.35 -3.51 8.57
C PHE A 67 3.51 -2.96 7.72
N MET A 68 3.41 -1.73 7.22
CA MET A 68 4.49 -1.06 6.47
C MET A 68 5.63 -0.67 7.41
N ALA A 69 5.28 -0.11 8.57
CA ALA A 69 6.27 0.21 9.61
C ALA A 69 6.92 -1.06 10.19
N GLU A 70 6.18 -2.15 10.38
CA GLU A 70 6.73 -3.46 10.73
C GLU A 70 7.75 -3.94 9.68
N THR A 71 7.41 -3.83 8.38
CA THR A 71 8.33 -4.20 7.29
C THR A 71 9.62 -3.38 7.35
N ALA A 72 9.52 -2.06 7.58
CA ALA A 72 10.68 -1.20 7.77
C ALA A 72 11.51 -1.61 8.99
N LYS A 73 10.88 -1.98 10.11
CA LYS A 73 11.55 -2.46 11.32
C LYS A 73 12.24 -3.82 11.13
N ILE A 74 11.61 -4.73 10.39
CA ILE A 74 12.19 -6.03 10.04
C ILE A 74 13.48 -5.83 9.23
N LEU A 75 13.48 -4.92 8.27
CA LEU A 75 14.64 -4.58 7.44
C LEU A 75 15.72 -3.81 8.20
N ASN A 76 15.34 -3.06 9.24
CA ASN A 76 16.22 -2.16 10.00
C ASN A 76 16.11 -2.39 11.51
N PRO A 77 16.55 -3.55 12.02
CA PRO A 77 16.34 -3.91 13.43
C PRO A 77 17.03 -2.97 14.43
N SER A 78 18.14 -2.34 14.03
CA SER A 78 18.89 -1.41 14.87
C SER A 78 18.39 0.03 14.80
N LYS A 79 17.60 0.40 13.80
CA LYS A 79 17.08 1.75 13.64
C LYS A 79 15.77 1.94 14.40
N LYS A 80 15.51 3.18 14.77
CA LYS A 80 14.21 3.56 15.33
C LYS A 80 13.20 3.73 14.18
N VAL A 81 12.13 2.95 14.22
CA VAL A 81 11.02 3.07 13.26
C VAL A 81 9.81 3.63 13.97
N LEU A 82 9.32 4.77 13.50
CA LEU A 82 8.20 5.50 14.08
C LEU A 82 6.98 5.42 13.16
N LEU A 83 5.79 5.36 13.76
CA LEU A 83 4.51 5.43 13.06
C LEU A 83 3.67 6.50 13.78
N PRO A 84 3.21 7.58 13.11
CA PRO A 84 2.55 8.70 13.78
C PRO A 84 1.30 8.33 14.58
N ASP A 85 0.59 7.27 14.16
CA ASP A 85 -0.55 6.69 14.89
C ASP A 85 -0.47 5.16 14.84
N LEU A 86 -0.28 4.51 16.00
CA LEU A 86 -0.21 3.03 16.08
C LEU A 86 -1.52 2.33 15.71
N GLU A 87 -2.65 3.04 15.76
CA GLU A 87 -3.94 2.52 15.32
C GLU A 87 -4.17 2.67 13.81
N ALA A 88 -3.18 3.19 13.05
CA ALA A 88 -3.18 3.14 11.60
C ALA A 88 -3.00 1.69 11.11
N GLY A 89 -4.04 0.89 11.26
CA GLY A 89 -4.12 -0.53 10.88
C GLY A 89 -4.39 -0.74 9.40
N CYS A 90 -4.88 -1.94 9.07
CA CYS A 90 -5.28 -2.29 7.70
C CYS A 90 -6.34 -3.40 7.77
N SER A 91 -7.53 -3.14 7.22
CA SER A 91 -8.63 -4.13 7.19
C SER A 91 -8.23 -5.45 6.52
N LEU A 92 -7.41 -5.36 5.47
CA LEU A 92 -6.90 -6.53 4.78
C LEU A 92 -5.93 -7.34 5.68
N ALA A 93 -5.02 -6.68 6.37
CA ALA A 93 -4.12 -7.35 7.32
C ALA A 93 -4.90 -7.98 8.47
N GLU A 94 -5.91 -7.30 8.99
CA GLU A 94 -6.79 -7.79 10.07
C GLU A 94 -7.64 -8.99 9.64
N SER A 95 -7.96 -9.11 8.34
CA SER A 95 -8.70 -10.25 7.78
C SER A 95 -7.93 -11.56 7.82
N CYS A 96 -6.62 -11.53 8.08
CA CYS A 96 -5.73 -12.69 8.09
C CYS A 96 -5.00 -12.85 9.43
N PRO A 97 -5.71 -13.25 10.51
CA PRO A 97 -5.09 -13.45 11.81
C PRO A 97 -4.04 -14.57 11.76
N PRO A 98 -2.84 -14.37 12.35
CA PRO A 98 -1.72 -15.31 12.24
C PRO A 98 -2.05 -16.74 12.68
N ARG A 99 -2.81 -16.88 13.77
CA ARG A 99 -3.24 -18.20 14.28
C ARG A 99 -4.13 -18.97 13.29
N ASN A 100 -5.04 -18.25 12.63
CA ASN A 100 -5.96 -18.85 11.66
C ASN A 100 -5.21 -19.18 10.36
N PHE A 101 -4.33 -18.28 9.93
CA PHE A 101 -3.50 -18.48 8.75
C PHE A 101 -2.55 -19.67 8.92
N LYS A 102 -1.95 -19.83 10.09
CA LYS A 102 -1.12 -21.00 10.41
C LYS A 102 -1.90 -22.31 10.22
N LYS A 103 -3.11 -22.42 10.76
CA LYS A 103 -3.98 -23.62 10.58
C LYS A 103 -4.33 -23.82 9.10
N PHE A 104 -4.56 -22.76 8.37
CA PHE A 104 -4.86 -22.82 6.93
C PHE A 104 -3.69 -23.40 6.13
N ILE A 105 -2.45 -23.02 6.46
CA ILE A 105 -1.24 -23.57 5.85
C ILE A 105 -1.05 -25.04 6.26
N GLU A 106 -1.17 -25.36 7.55
CA GLU A 106 -0.98 -26.72 8.07
C GLU A 106 -1.96 -27.74 7.46
N SER A 107 -3.16 -27.30 7.08
CA SER A 107 -4.15 -28.13 6.37
C SER A 107 -3.82 -28.38 4.90
N ARG A 108 -2.77 -27.76 4.36
CA ARG A 108 -2.35 -27.81 2.95
C ARG A 108 -0.84 -28.02 2.83
N PRO A 109 -0.32 -29.18 3.30
CA PRO A 109 1.11 -29.42 3.27
C PRO A 109 1.66 -29.41 1.84
N GLY A 110 2.90 -28.97 1.67
CA GLY A 110 3.60 -28.94 0.39
C GLY A 110 3.31 -27.72 -0.49
N HIS A 111 2.40 -26.84 -0.08
CA HIS A 111 2.17 -25.57 -0.80
C HIS A 111 3.29 -24.57 -0.52
N THR A 112 3.65 -23.79 -1.54
CA THR A 112 4.45 -22.59 -1.37
C THR A 112 3.53 -21.46 -0.91
N VAL A 113 3.89 -20.80 0.18
CA VAL A 113 3.10 -19.73 0.78
C VAL A 113 3.56 -18.37 0.25
N VAL A 114 2.73 -17.73 -0.54
CA VAL A 114 2.93 -16.37 -1.03
C VAL A 114 1.99 -15.43 -0.30
N THR A 115 2.52 -14.37 0.29
CA THR A 115 1.67 -13.35 0.89
C THR A 115 1.90 -11.98 0.29
N TYR A 116 0.82 -11.29 0.06
CA TYR A 116 0.83 -9.87 -0.20
C TYR A 116 1.32 -9.13 1.04
N VAL A 117 2.14 -8.11 0.86
CA VAL A 117 2.81 -7.38 1.95
C VAL A 117 1.84 -6.79 2.99
N ASN A 118 0.56 -6.61 2.62
CA ASN A 118 -0.52 -6.11 3.48
C ASN A 118 -0.96 -7.17 4.50
N CYS A 119 -0.04 -7.61 5.33
CA CYS A 119 -0.24 -8.57 6.41
C CYS A 119 0.72 -8.29 7.56
N SER A 120 0.43 -8.82 8.76
CA SER A 120 1.28 -8.61 9.94
C SER A 120 2.66 -9.27 9.82
N ALA A 121 3.59 -8.85 10.69
CA ALA A 121 4.91 -9.46 10.79
C ALA A 121 4.83 -10.97 11.08
N GLU A 122 3.89 -11.39 11.94
CA GLU A 122 3.66 -12.80 12.28
C GLU A 122 3.20 -13.60 11.06
N VAL A 123 2.34 -13.04 10.20
CA VAL A 123 1.92 -13.68 8.94
C VAL A 123 3.11 -13.78 7.98
N LYS A 124 3.93 -12.73 7.87
CA LYS A 124 5.16 -12.77 7.09
C LYS A 124 6.13 -13.85 7.58
N ALA A 125 6.20 -14.09 8.89
CA ALA A 125 7.02 -15.15 9.48
C ALA A 125 6.54 -16.58 9.15
N LEU A 126 5.32 -16.74 8.63
CA LEU A 126 4.75 -18.01 8.15
C LEU A 126 4.86 -18.15 6.62
N THR A 127 5.48 -17.22 5.94
CA THR A 127 5.46 -17.05 4.49
C THR A 127 6.77 -17.51 3.87
N ASP A 128 6.72 -18.09 2.66
CA ASP A 128 7.91 -18.44 1.89
C ASP A 128 8.45 -17.24 1.09
N ILE A 129 7.56 -16.44 0.53
CA ILE A 129 7.90 -15.24 -0.23
C ILE A 129 6.78 -14.19 -0.13
N VAL A 130 7.14 -12.94 0.15
CA VAL A 130 6.23 -11.79 0.14
C VAL A 130 6.15 -11.20 -1.27
N CYS A 131 5.04 -10.59 -1.62
CA CYS A 131 4.90 -9.79 -2.84
C CYS A 131 4.20 -8.47 -2.56
N THR A 132 4.25 -7.57 -3.55
CA THR A 132 3.40 -6.38 -3.64
C THR A 132 2.57 -6.45 -4.91
N SER A 133 1.58 -5.58 -5.10
CA SER A 133 0.82 -5.50 -6.36
C SER A 133 1.72 -5.26 -7.58
N SER A 134 2.86 -4.57 -7.40
CA SER A 134 3.83 -4.27 -8.48
C SER A 134 4.62 -5.49 -8.96
N ASN A 135 4.83 -6.51 -8.12
CA ASN A 135 5.69 -7.65 -8.46
C ASN A 135 5.04 -9.03 -8.29
N ALA A 136 3.76 -9.08 -7.89
CA ALA A 136 3.09 -10.34 -7.56
C ALA A 136 3.10 -11.36 -8.71
N ILE A 137 2.92 -10.93 -9.94
CA ILE A 137 3.00 -11.78 -11.14
C ILE A 137 4.41 -12.39 -11.25
N LYS A 138 5.46 -11.57 -11.17
CA LYS A 138 6.86 -12.00 -11.23
C LYS A 138 7.19 -12.99 -10.10
N VAL A 139 6.67 -12.75 -8.90
CA VAL A 139 6.84 -13.65 -7.75
C VAL A 139 6.19 -15.00 -8.02
N VAL A 140 4.93 -15.04 -8.46
CA VAL A 140 4.21 -16.28 -8.73
C VAL A 140 4.86 -17.05 -9.90
N GLU A 141 5.30 -16.39 -10.95
CA GLU A 141 5.99 -16.98 -12.08
C GLU A 141 7.38 -17.55 -11.72
N SER A 142 8.01 -17.05 -10.67
CA SER A 142 9.30 -17.57 -10.17
C SER A 142 9.18 -18.93 -9.46
N ILE A 143 7.97 -19.31 -9.07
CA ILE A 143 7.71 -20.58 -8.36
C ILE A 143 7.54 -21.71 -9.38
N PRO A 144 8.24 -22.86 -9.21
CA PRO A 144 8.11 -23.99 -10.10
C PRO A 144 6.66 -24.41 -10.36
N LYS A 145 6.32 -24.76 -11.61
CA LYS A 145 4.93 -25.01 -12.04
C LYS A 145 4.25 -26.15 -11.29
N GLU A 146 5.01 -27.15 -10.87
CA GLU A 146 4.55 -28.30 -10.11
C GLU A 146 4.29 -28.01 -8.62
N ARG A 147 4.72 -26.85 -8.12
CA ARG A 147 4.48 -26.44 -6.73
C ARG A 147 3.11 -25.81 -6.59
N PRO A 148 2.22 -26.38 -5.76
CA PRO A 148 0.96 -25.70 -5.43
C PRO A 148 1.24 -24.45 -4.59
N ILE A 149 0.37 -23.43 -4.71
CA ILE A 149 0.54 -22.14 -4.09
C ILE A 149 -0.65 -21.80 -3.20
N ILE A 150 -0.37 -21.33 -1.99
CA ILE A 150 -1.31 -20.56 -1.16
C ILE A 150 -1.03 -19.10 -1.39
N PHE A 151 -2.07 -18.30 -1.67
CA PHE A 151 -1.97 -16.85 -1.77
C PHE A 151 -2.88 -16.17 -0.73
N ALA A 152 -2.33 -15.23 0.03
CA ALA A 152 -3.02 -14.48 1.07
C ALA A 152 -2.49 -13.03 1.12
N PRO A 153 -3.18 -12.09 1.78
CA PRO A 153 -4.53 -12.21 2.28
C PRO A 153 -5.62 -11.77 1.28
N ASP A 154 -5.28 -11.13 0.14
CA ASP A 154 -6.23 -10.53 -0.79
C ASP A 154 -6.69 -11.50 -1.88
N LYS A 155 -7.96 -11.90 -1.84
CA LYS A 155 -8.57 -12.81 -2.82
C LYS A 155 -8.69 -12.19 -4.21
N ASN A 156 -8.93 -10.87 -4.29
CA ASN A 156 -9.13 -10.18 -5.57
C ASN A 156 -7.80 -10.06 -6.32
N LEU A 157 -6.74 -9.63 -5.63
CA LEU A 157 -5.39 -9.67 -6.18
C LEU A 157 -4.99 -11.10 -6.57
N GLY A 158 -5.30 -12.09 -5.74
CA GLY A 158 -5.03 -13.50 -6.04
C GLY A 158 -5.72 -13.96 -7.32
N ARG A 159 -7.02 -13.67 -7.50
CA ARG A 159 -7.77 -13.98 -8.74
C ARG A 159 -7.18 -13.28 -9.96
N TYR A 160 -6.81 -12.01 -9.82
CA TYR A 160 -6.16 -11.27 -10.90
C TYR A 160 -4.83 -11.93 -11.32
N ILE A 161 -4.01 -12.35 -10.37
CA ILE A 161 -2.75 -13.07 -10.65
C ILE A 161 -3.02 -14.41 -11.34
N MET A 162 -4.00 -15.19 -10.87
CA MET A 162 -4.41 -16.45 -11.50
C MET A 162 -4.82 -16.25 -12.96
N GLN A 163 -5.61 -15.22 -13.26
CA GLN A 163 -6.00 -14.87 -14.63
C GLN A 163 -4.81 -14.47 -15.51
N LYS A 164 -3.85 -13.73 -14.96
CA LYS A 164 -2.67 -13.25 -15.71
C LYS A 164 -1.63 -14.34 -15.96
N THR A 165 -1.43 -15.24 -15.01
CA THR A 165 -0.37 -16.25 -15.06
C THR A 165 -0.85 -17.63 -15.49
N GLY A 166 -2.16 -17.87 -15.47
CA GLY A 166 -2.75 -19.20 -15.66
C GLY A 166 -2.42 -20.20 -14.53
N ARG A 167 -1.89 -19.71 -13.38
CA ARG A 167 -1.54 -20.54 -12.23
C ARG A 167 -2.73 -20.65 -11.29
N GLU A 168 -3.15 -21.89 -11.03
CA GLU A 168 -4.11 -22.15 -9.96
C GLU A 168 -3.47 -21.95 -8.58
N MET A 169 -4.18 -21.26 -7.70
CA MET A 169 -3.75 -20.99 -6.33
C MET A 169 -4.89 -21.19 -5.35
N VAL A 170 -4.58 -21.61 -4.14
CA VAL A 170 -5.53 -21.63 -3.02
C VAL A 170 -5.51 -20.24 -2.38
N LEU A 171 -6.65 -19.57 -2.41
CA LEU A 171 -6.75 -18.20 -1.91
C LEU A 171 -7.29 -18.16 -0.48
N TRP A 172 -6.70 -17.30 0.34
CA TRP A 172 -7.31 -16.83 1.58
C TRP A 172 -8.49 -15.90 1.24
N ASP A 173 -9.57 -15.97 2.02
CA ASP A 173 -10.79 -15.17 1.77
C ASP A 173 -10.74 -13.82 2.51
N GLY A 174 -9.77 -12.99 2.17
CA GLY A 174 -9.66 -11.61 2.65
C GLY A 174 -9.74 -10.60 1.52
N SER A 175 -10.02 -9.35 1.86
CA SER A 175 -10.15 -8.25 0.90
C SER A 175 -9.95 -6.88 1.55
N CYS A 176 -9.65 -5.88 0.73
CA CYS A 176 -9.53 -4.50 1.16
C CYS A 176 -10.89 -3.81 1.12
N VAL A 177 -11.37 -3.31 2.26
CA VAL A 177 -12.69 -2.65 2.34
C VAL A 177 -12.84 -1.45 1.40
N VAL A 178 -11.75 -0.71 1.12
CA VAL A 178 -11.78 0.42 0.19
C VAL A 178 -12.00 -0.05 -1.24
N HIS A 179 -11.29 -1.10 -1.68
CA HIS A 179 -11.36 -1.60 -3.04
C HIS A 179 -12.61 -2.45 -3.31
N GLU A 180 -13.20 -3.05 -2.27
CA GLU A 180 -14.52 -3.70 -2.37
C GLU A 180 -15.69 -2.71 -2.32
N ALA A 181 -15.47 -1.48 -1.89
CA ALA A 181 -16.52 -0.48 -1.79
C ALA A 181 -16.89 0.19 -3.12
N PHE A 182 -16.15 0.00 -4.20
CA PHE A 182 -16.47 0.61 -5.50
C PHE A 182 -17.77 0.08 -6.08
N SER A 183 -18.62 0.99 -6.56
CA SER A 183 -19.89 0.65 -7.22
C SER A 183 -19.74 0.62 -8.74
N ILE A 184 -20.00 -0.53 -9.35
CA ILE A 184 -19.96 -0.64 -10.81
C ILE A 184 -21.08 0.19 -11.47
N GLU A 185 -22.27 0.27 -10.88
CA GLU A 185 -23.40 1.04 -11.40
C GLU A 185 -23.03 2.51 -11.47
N LYS A 186 -22.55 3.09 -10.36
CA LYS A 186 -22.13 4.50 -10.29
C LYS A 186 -20.90 4.77 -11.16
N LEU A 187 -19.96 3.83 -11.24
CA LEU A 187 -18.79 3.92 -12.12
C LEU A 187 -19.21 4.06 -13.59
N LEU A 188 -20.18 3.26 -14.02
CA LEU A 188 -20.72 3.31 -15.38
C LEU A 188 -21.52 4.59 -15.63
N GLU A 189 -22.20 5.14 -14.62
CA GLU A 189 -22.86 6.44 -14.71
C GLU A 189 -21.84 7.56 -14.92
N VAL A 190 -20.81 7.62 -14.12
CA VAL A 190 -19.69 8.58 -14.27
C VAL A 190 -19.02 8.42 -15.64
N HIS A 191 -18.85 7.18 -16.11
CA HIS A 191 -18.27 6.94 -17.44
C HIS A 191 -19.20 7.40 -18.58
N LYS A 192 -20.52 7.33 -18.42
CA LYS A 192 -21.47 7.91 -19.40
C LYS A 192 -21.37 9.43 -19.47
N GLU A 193 -21.11 10.09 -18.35
CA GLU A 193 -20.88 11.55 -18.31
C GLU A 193 -19.51 11.93 -18.91
N HIS A 194 -18.55 11.03 -18.84
CA HIS A 194 -17.19 11.19 -19.35
C HIS A 194 -16.78 10.03 -20.25
N PRO A 195 -17.39 9.87 -21.45
CA PRO A 195 -17.18 8.70 -22.30
C PRO A 195 -15.76 8.60 -22.89
N ASP A 196 -15.01 9.69 -22.86
CA ASP A 196 -13.61 9.79 -23.24
C ASP A 196 -12.65 9.43 -22.10
N ALA A 197 -13.12 9.22 -20.87
CA ALA A 197 -12.29 8.91 -19.74
C ALA A 197 -11.82 7.44 -19.76
N LYS A 198 -10.55 7.23 -19.45
CA LYS A 198 -9.98 5.89 -19.25
C LYS A 198 -10.23 5.45 -17.81
N ILE A 199 -10.83 4.28 -17.61
CA ILE A 199 -10.97 3.68 -16.28
C ILE A 199 -9.66 2.97 -15.95
N ILE A 200 -9.03 3.35 -14.85
CA ILE A 200 -7.82 2.70 -14.33
C ILE A 200 -8.09 2.16 -12.93
N ALA A 201 -7.70 0.91 -12.66
CA ALA A 201 -8.06 0.23 -11.43
C ALA A 201 -6.88 -0.50 -10.78
N HIS A 202 -6.88 -0.53 -9.46
CA HIS A 202 -5.97 -1.35 -8.67
C HIS A 202 -6.46 -2.81 -8.63
N PRO A 203 -5.58 -3.82 -8.71
CA PRO A 203 -5.98 -5.23 -8.78
C PRO A 203 -6.61 -5.79 -7.48
N GLU A 204 -6.64 -5.05 -6.38
CA GLU A 204 -7.44 -5.36 -5.19
C GLU A 204 -8.95 -5.10 -5.41
N SER A 205 -9.33 -4.45 -6.49
CA SER A 205 -10.75 -4.21 -6.81
C SER A 205 -11.45 -5.50 -7.24
N GLU A 206 -12.75 -5.54 -7.05
CA GLU A 206 -13.56 -6.69 -7.46
C GLU A 206 -13.55 -6.90 -8.98
N GLU A 207 -13.78 -8.13 -9.41
CA GLU A 207 -13.68 -8.56 -10.83
C GLU A 207 -14.52 -7.70 -11.79
N HIS A 208 -15.71 -7.28 -11.37
CA HIS A 208 -16.59 -6.46 -12.22
C HIS A 208 -16.04 -5.05 -12.45
N ILE A 209 -15.32 -4.47 -11.49
CA ILE A 209 -14.58 -3.21 -11.65
C ILE A 209 -13.41 -3.43 -12.60
N LEU A 210 -12.64 -4.50 -12.39
CA LEU A 210 -11.46 -4.83 -13.22
C LEU A 210 -11.84 -5.08 -14.69
N LYS A 211 -12.97 -5.74 -14.95
CA LYS A 211 -13.49 -5.96 -16.31
C LYS A 211 -13.86 -4.67 -17.03
N SER A 212 -14.22 -3.61 -16.31
CA SER A 212 -14.54 -2.30 -16.88
C SER A 212 -13.31 -1.42 -17.10
N ALA A 213 -12.14 -1.81 -16.54
CA ALA A 213 -10.94 -1.00 -16.57
C ALA A 213 -10.21 -1.09 -17.92
N THR A 214 -9.77 0.05 -18.42
CA THR A 214 -8.84 0.18 -19.56
C THR A 214 -7.43 -0.26 -19.17
N PHE A 215 -7.07 -0.03 -17.91
CA PHE A 215 -5.77 -0.41 -17.35
C PHE A 215 -5.93 -0.92 -15.91
N ILE A 216 -5.22 -1.99 -15.60
CA ILE A 216 -5.13 -2.56 -14.26
C ILE A 216 -3.65 -2.63 -13.88
N GLY A 217 -3.31 -2.09 -12.72
CA GLY A 217 -1.93 -2.13 -12.23
C GLY A 217 -1.80 -1.60 -10.81
N SER A 218 -0.61 -1.75 -10.24
CA SER A 218 -0.24 -1.16 -8.96
C SER A 218 -0.34 0.37 -8.99
N THR A 219 -0.28 1.01 -7.83
CA THR A 219 -0.33 2.47 -7.72
C THR A 219 0.77 3.15 -8.54
N SER A 220 1.99 2.64 -8.51
CA SER A 220 3.10 3.16 -9.33
C SER A 220 2.88 2.95 -10.83
N GLU A 221 2.32 1.81 -11.23
CA GLU A 221 1.98 1.54 -12.64
C GLU A 221 0.83 2.41 -13.12
N MET A 222 -0.16 2.69 -12.27
CA MET A 222 -1.25 3.63 -12.57
C MET A 222 -0.74 5.04 -12.81
N ILE A 223 0.19 5.55 -11.98
CA ILE A 223 0.86 6.83 -12.19
C ILE A 223 1.63 6.82 -13.52
N ALA A 224 2.38 5.77 -13.79
CA ALA A 224 3.12 5.62 -15.05
C ALA A 224 2.19 5.59 -16.27
N PHE A 225 1.00 4.98 -16.14
CA PHE A 225 -0.01 4.97 -17.18
C PHE A 225 -0.58 6.37 -17.45
N VAL A 226 -0.90 7.14 -16.40
CA VAL A 226 -1.37 8.54 -16.54
C VAL A 226 -0.31 9.41 -17.24
N LYS A 227 0.98 9.21 -16.93
CA LYS A 227 2.09 9.92 -17.61
C LYS A 227 2.17 9.67 -19.12
N LYS A 228 1.72 8.49 -19.58
CA LYS A 228 1.72 8.17 -21.02
C LYS A 228 0.65 8.92 -21.81
N TYR A 229 -0.37 9.40 -21.14
CA TYR A 229 -1.52 10.06 -21.76
C TYR A 229 -1.82 11.41 -21.09
N PRO A 230 -0.86 12.36 -21.13
CA PRO A 230 -1.03 13.66 -20.52
C PRO A 230 -2.18 14.42 -21.21
N GLY A 231 -3.07 14.99 -20.43
CA GLY A 231 -4.25 15.70 -20.94
C GLY A 231 -5.51 14.85 -21.09
N ASP A 232 -5.42 13.52 -20.96
CA ASP A 232 -6.58 12.65 -20.94
C ASP A 232 -7.34 12.74 -19.60
N LYS A 233 -8.55 12.20 -19.63
CA LYS A 233 -9.38 12.01 -18.42
C LYS A 233 -9.20 10.58 -17.90
N PHE A 234 -9.19 10.43 -16.59
CA PHE A 234 -9.11 9.14 -15.93
C PHE A 234 -10.14 9.03 -14.81
N ILE A 235 -10.86 7.92 -14.76
CA ILE A 235 -11.61 7.49 -13.60
C ILE A 235 -10.73 6.52 -12.83
N VAL A 236 -10.40 6.88 -11.60
CA VAL A 236 -9.34 6.21 -10.82
C VAL A 236 -9.97 5.35 -9.73
N ALA A 237 -9.98 4.02 -9.93
CA ALA A 237 -10.51 3.05 -8.98
C ALA A 237 -9.40 2.51 -8.07
N THR A 238 -8.96 3.36 -7.15
CA THR A 238 -8.15 3.07 -5.98
C THR A 238 -8.34 4.17 -4.94
N GLU A 239 -7.63 4.12 -3.83
CA GLU A 239 -7.72 5.12 -2.76
C GLU A 239 -7.34 6.53 -3.26
N ALA A 240 -8.16 7.52 -2.89
CA ALA A 240 -8.14 8.85 -3.51
C ALA A 240 -6.86 9.67 -3.22
N GLY A 241 -6.09 9.36 -2.20
CA GLY A 241 -4.83 10.08 -1.88
C GLY A 241 -3.80 10.04 -3.00
N ILE A 242 -3.85 9.02 -3.87
CA ILE A 242 -2.97 8.91 -5.04
C ILE A 242 -3.18 10.05 -6.05
N LEU A 243 -4.39 10.63 -6.09
CA LEU A 243 -4.72 11.70 -7.04
C LEU A 243 -3.81 12.91 -6.87
N HIS A 244 -3.38 13.21 -5.63
CA HIS A 244 -2.43 14.28 -5.37
C HIS A 244 -1.11 14.07 -6.13
N GLN A 245 -0.53 12.87 -6.01
CA GLN A 245 0.71 12.54 -6.70
C GLN A 245 0.52 12.49 -8.23
N MET A 246 -0.59 11.90 -8.70
CA MET A 246 -0.91 11.89 -10.13
C MET A 246 -1.02 13.31 -10.71
N GLN A 247 -1.71 14.21 -10.01
CA GLN A 247 -1.88 15.61 -10.43
C GLN A 247 -0.57 16.38 -10.39
N LYS A 248 0.29 16.11 -9.41
CA LYS A 248 1.64 16.71 -9.31
C LYS A 248 2.53 16.28 -10.48
N GLU A 249 2.49 14.99 -10.83
CA GLU A 249 3.30 14.42 -11.92
C GLU A 249 2.77 14.78 -13.31
N VAL A 250 1.46 14.92 -13.45
CA VAL A 250 0.77 15.23 -14.72
C VAL A 250 -0.30 16.29 -14.49
N PRO A 251 0.09 17.58 -14.37
CA PRO A 251 -0.84 18.68 -14.08
C PRO A 251 -1.98 18.83 -15.09
N SER A 252 -1.80 18.38 -16.33
CA SER A 252 -2.81 18.44 -17.40
C SER A 252 -3.84 17.31 -17.37
N ALA A 253 -3.60 16.22 -16.60
CA ALA A 253 -4.54 15.12 -16.49
C ALA A 253 -5.81 15.55 -15.74
N LYS A 254 -6.96 15.04 -16.17
CA LYS A 254 -8.23 15.22 -15.46
C LYS A 254 -8.54 13.94 -14.70
N LEU A 255 -8.47 14.01 -13.39
CA LEU A 255 -8.60 12.86 -12.50
C LEU A 255 -9.95 12.87 -11.80
N ILE A 256 -10.69 11.78 -11.88
CA ILE A 256 -12.01 11.59 -11.28
C ILE A 256 -11.89 10.37 -10.37
N PRO A 257 -12.14 10.48 -9.05
CA PRO A 257 -12.16 9.32 -8.18
C PRO A 257 -13.35 8.42 -8.53
N ALA A 258 -13.14 7.10 -8.54
CA ALA A 258 -14.22 6.14 -8.74
C ALA A 258 -15.19 6.18 -7.55
N PRO A 259 -16.50 6.17 -7.78
CA PRO A 259 -17.51 6.26 -6.73
C PRO A 259 -17.66 4.94 -5.97
N ALA A 260 -17.96 5.05 -4.67
CA ALA A 260 -18.28 3.93 -3.80
C ALA A 260 -19.79 3.66 -3.69
N ILE A 261 -20.14 2.48 -3.15
CA ILE A 261 -21.53 2.04 -2.94
C ILE A 261 -22.25 3.02 -2.01
N GLU A 262 -21.65 3.31 -0.86
CA GLU A 262 -22.16 4.28 0.12
C GLU A 262 -21.60 5.67 -0.19
N ASP A 263 -22.37 6.52 -0.80
CA ASP A 263 -21.94 7.81 -1.27
C ASP A 263 -22.70 8.93 -0.59
N ASN A 264 -22.24 9.33 0.57
CA ASN A 264 -22.74 10.53 1.24
C ASN A 264 -21.69 11.66 1.32
N THR A 265 -20.45 11.41 0.92
CA THR A 265 -19.36 12.41 0.92
C THR A 265 -18.28 12.04 -0.09
N CYS A 266 -17.46 13.02 -0.51
CA CYS A 266 -16.25 12.80 -1.34
C CYS A 266 -15.19 11.88 -0.71
N ALA A 267 -15.40 11.39 0.51
CA ALA A 267 -14.48 10.57 1.28
C ALA A 267 -14.66 9.04 1.06
N CYS A 268 -15.55 8.62 0.19
CA CYS A 268 -15.93 7.20 0.04
C CYS A 268 -14.84 6.29 -0.55
N SER A 269 -13.83 6.86 -1.21
CA SER A 269 -12.67 6.13 -1.73
C SER A 269 -11.39 6.38 -0.91
N GLU A 270 -11.52 6.81 0.34
CA GLU A 270 -10.42 7.06 1.26
C GLU A 270 -10.24 5.93 2.28
N CYS A 271 -8.99 5.61 2.59
CA CYS A 271 -8.65 4.65 3.63
C CYS A 271 -8.63 5.33 5.00
N ALA A 272 -9.63 5.04 5.84
CA ALA A 272 -9.72 5.61 7.19
C ALA A 272 -8.46 5.33 8.05
N PHE A 273 -7.77 4.22 7.84
CA PHE A 273 -6.53 3.91 8.54
C PHE A 273 -5.35 4.79 8.08
N MET A 274 -5.20 5.01 6.77
CA MET A 274 -4.18 5.92 6.23
C MET A 274 -4.38 7.35 6.71
N LYS A 275 -5.65 7.80 6.83
CA LYS A 275 -6.03 9.15 7.27
C LYS A 275 -5.92 9.37 8.78
N ARG A 276 -5.58 8.33 9.57
CA ARG A 276 -5.24 8.51 10.98
C ARG A 276 -3.95 9.30 11.18
N ASN A 277 -3.01 9.21 10.24
CA ASN A 277 -1.84 10.05 10.23
C ASN A 277 -2.24 11.49 9.84
N THR A 278 -1.84 12.44 10.65
CA THR A 278 -2.01 13.88 10.37
C THR A 278 -0.67 14.58 10.43
N LEU A 279 -0.58 15.76 9.85
CA LEU A 279 0.65 16.55 9.89
C LEU A 279 1.07 16.85 11.34
N GLN A 280 0.10 17.12 12.24
CA GLN A 280 0.37 17.34 13.66
C GLN A 280 0.93 16.08 14.34
N LYS A 281 0.32 14.90 14.10
CA LYS A 281 0.83 13.64 14.65
C LYS A 281 2.23 13.31 14.12
N LEU A 282 2.51 13.63 12.86
CA LEU A 282 3.83 13.47 12.28
C LEU A 282 4.86 14.36 12.97
N TYR A 283 4.52 15.62 13.22
CA TYR A 283 5.35 16.55 13.98
C TYR A 283 5.64 16.03 15.40
N ASP A 284 4.58 15.69 16.13
CA ASP A 284 4.68 15.20 17.52
C ASP A 284 5.51 13.92 17.58
N CYS A 285 5.33 13.03 16.59
CA CYS A 285 6.06 11.78 16.46
C CYS A 285 7.58 12.02 16.27
N LEU A 286 7.95 12.94 15.40
CA LEU A 286 9.35 13.33 15.22
C LEU A 286 9.93 14.04 16.45
N LEU A 287 9.17 14.96 17.04
CA LEU A 287 9.61 15.73 18.21
C LEU A 287 9.94 14.81 19.39
N ASN A 288 9.02 13.90 19.70
CA ASN A 288 9.10 12.99 20.84
C ASN A 288 9.81 11.66 20.53
N GLU A 289 10.13 11.37 19.26
CA GLU A 289 10.62 10.09 18.77
C GLU A 289 9.75 8.89 19.22
N SER A 290 8.44 9.08 19.17
CA SER A 290 7.42 8.18 19.68
C SER A 290 6.09 8.47 18.95
N PRO A 291 5.23 7.45 18.75
CA PRO A 291 5.42 6.05 19.12
C PRO A 291 6.33 5.29 18.13
N SER A 292 7.04 4.28 18.64
CA SER A 292 7.87 3.38 17.84
C SER A 292 7.20 2.05 17.59
N VAL A 293 7.53 1.44 16.46
CA VAL A 293 7.09 0.09 16.09
C VAL A 293 8.21 -0.89 16.38
N GLU A 294 7.87 -1.92 17.14
CA GLU A 294 8.79 -3.02 17.48
C GLU A 294 8.24 -4.34 16.96
N VAL A 295 9.14 -5.23 16.57
CA VAL A 295 8.83 -6.60 16.15
C VAL A 295 9.71 -7.55 16.94
N GLU A 296 9.11 -8.54 17.58
CA GLU A 296 9.84 -9.53 18.37
C GLU A 296 10.93 -10.23 17.54
N ARG A 297 12.10 -10.43 18.13
CA ARG A 297 13.29 -10.92 17.43
C ARG A 297 13.02 -12.21 16.62
N HIS A 298 12.36 -13.19 17.23
CA HIS A 298 12.11 -14.48 16.57
C HIS A 298 11.12 -14.39 15.39
N ILE A 299 10.18 -13.42 15.44
CA ILE A 299 9.26 -13.11 14.33
C ILE A 299 10.03 -12.38 13.24
N ARG A 300 10.78 -11.36 13.62
CA ARG A 300 11.58 -10.53 12.71
C ARG A 300 12.56 -11.36 11.87
N GLU A 301 13.32 -12.26 12.52
CA GLU A 301 14.29 -13.11 11.83
C GLU A 301 13.64 -14.03 10.80
N LYS A 302 12.44 -14.56 11.09
CA LYS A 302 11.66 -15.38 10.15
C LYS A 302 11.02 -14.56 9.03
N ALA A 303 10.47 -13.40 9.35
CA ALA A 303 9.81 -12.52 8.40
C ALA A 303 10.79 -11.83 7.42
N LEU A 304 12.05 -11.68 7.82
CA LEU A 304 13.09 -11.09 6.97
C LEU A 304 13.32 -11.88 5.68
N VAL A 305 13.38 -13.20 5.78
CA VAL A 305 13.67 -14.09 4.63
C VAL A 305 12.70 -13.89 3.47
N PRO A 306 11.36 -13.97 3.64
CA PRO A 306 10.43 -13.77 2.54
C PRO A 306 10.40 -12.33 2.01
N ILE A 307 10.72 -11.33 2.85
CA ILE A 307 10.85 -9.93 2.41
C ILE A 307 12.10 -9.76 1.54
N GLU A 308 13.25 -10.32 1.94
CA GLU A 308 14.49 -10.26 1.15
C GLU A 308 14.32 -10.95 -0.21
N ARG A 309 13.65 -12.11 -0.27
CA ARG A 309 13.31 -12.79 -1.53
C ARG A 309 12.49 -11.91 -2.46
N MET A 310 11.51 -11.20 -1.92
CA MET A 310 10.74 -10.22 -2.68
C MET A 310 11.63 -9.12 -3.26
N LEU A 311 12.48 -8.53 -2.42
CA LEU A 311 13.38 -7.44 -2.85
C LEU A 311 14.39 -7.91 -3.90
N GLU A 312 14.92 -9.11 -3.77
CA GLU A 312 15.84 -9.71 -4.77
C GLU A 312 15.17 -9.92 -6.12
N LEU A 313 13.94 -10.44 -6.14
CA LEU A 313 13.17 -10.60 -7.37
C LEU A 313 12.77 -9.26 -8.01
N SER A 314 12.84 -8.17 -7.27
CA SER A 314 12.41 -6.84 -7.73
C SER A 314 13.58 -5.95 -8.21
N LYS A 315 14.79 -6.49 -8.20
CA LYS A 315 15.98 -5.87 -8.83
C LYS A 315 15.94 -6.10 -10.37
#